data_b677ad673d4e43cf7888908563eb9b31
#
_entry.id   b677ad673d4e43cf7888908563eb9b31
#
_cell.length_a   1.000
_cell.length_b   1.000
_cell.length_c   1.000
_cell.angle_alpha   90.00
_cell.angle_beta   90.00
_cell.angle_gamma   90.00
#
_symmetry.space_group_name_H-M   'P 1'
#
loop_
_entity.id
_entity.type
_entity.pdbx_description
1 polymer ?
#
loop_
_entity_poly.entity_id
_entity_poly.type
_entity_poly.pdbx_seq_one_letter_code
_entity_poly.pdbx_strand_id
1 'polypeptide(L)'
;MRDAIIDLLQSQQLPVADLPLILTDFLVAKDADNIVGVIGMERYGAFGLLRSMAVPPGYRNQHIAASLVQELEKRAHSTGIVAMYLLTETASGYFSRKGYSTIQRDQVPGAVKSSSEFSHVCPTSAAVMTKNLTL
;
A
#
# COMPACT_ATOMS: atom_id res chain seq x y z
N MET A 1 -7.10 8.25 -15.75
CA MET A 1 -6.95 7.90 -14.33
C MET A 1 -5.56 7.33 -14.02
N ARG A 2 -5.10 6.34 -14.81
CA ARG A 2 -3.79 5.73 -14.58
C ARG A 2 -2.64 6.74 -14.64
N ASP A 3 -2.65 7.62 -15.65
CA ASP A 3 -1.58 8.63 -15.80
C ASP A 3 -1.51 9.57 -14.60
N ALA A 4 -2.65 9.97 -14.06
CA ALA A 4 -2.68 10.83 -12.88
C ALA A 4 -2.15 10.10 -11.63
N ILE A 5 -2.41 8.80 -11.51
CA ILE A 5 -1.86 7.98 -10.43
C ILE A 5 -0.34 7.90 -10.57
N ILE A 6 0.16 7.62 -11.77
CA ILE A 6 1.59 7.56 -12.05
C ILE A 6 2.26 8.90 -11.70
N ASP A 7 1.67 10.00 -12.13
CA ASP A 7 2.22 11.33 -11.85
C ASP A 7 2.31 11.60 -10.34
N LEU A 8 1.26 11.23 -9.59
CA LEU A 8 1.27 11.41 -8.13
C LEU A 8 2.36 10.55 -7.49
N LEU A 9 2.46 9.28 -7.87
CA LEU A 9 3.46 8.38 -7.30
C LEU A 9 4.86 8.87 -7.59
N GLN A 10 5.14 9.30 -8.81
CA GLN A 10 6.45 9.83 -9.18
C GLN A 10 6.78 11.10 -8.42
N SER A 11 5.81 11.96 -8.18
CA SER A 11 6.00 13.18 -7.41
C SER A 11 6.41 12.90 -5.96
N GLN A 12 6.04 11.74 -5.44
CA GLN A 12 6.38 11.30 -4.08
C GLN A 12 7.54 10.28 -4.08
N GLN A 13 8.23 10.12 -5.21
CA GLN A 13 9.39 9.24 -5.36
C GLN A 13 9.06 7.78 -5.07
N LEU A 14 7.87 7.34 -5.44
CA LEU A 14 7.44 5.95 -5.28
C LEU A 14 7.57 5.18 -6.60
N PRO A 15 7.82 3.85 -6.52
CA PRO A 15 7.98 3.03 -7.71
C PRO A 15 6.71 2.99 -8.57
N VAL A 16 6.89 3.06 -9.88
CA VAL A 16 5.80 2.91 -10.85
C VAL A 16 6.06 1.83 -11.88
N ALA A 17 7.29 1.32 -11.95
CA ALA A 17 7.70 0.38 -12.99
C ALA A 17 6.95 -0.94 -12.93
N ASP A 18 6.52 -1.36 -11.74
CA ASP A 18 5.85 -2.62 -11.50
C ASP A 18 4.33 -2.48 -11.26
N LEU A 19 3.74 -1.34 -11.66
CA LEU A 19 2.30 -1.16 -11.50
C LEU A 19 1.55 -2.21 -12.34
N PRO A 20 0.50 -2.84 -11.76
CA PRO A 20 -0.32 -3.77 -12.53
C PRO A 20 -0.97 -3.08 -13.73
N LEU A 21 -1.23 -3.85 -14.79
CA LEU A 21 -1.95 -3.33 -15.96
C LEU A 21 -3.37 -2.89 -15.60
N ILE A 22 -4.01 -3.62 -14.67
CA ILE A 22 -5.36 -3.33 -14.21
C ILE A 22 -5.28 -2.95 -12.74
N LEU A 23 -5.80 -1.78 -12.39
CA LEU A 23 -5.71 -1.22 -11.05
C LEU A 23 -7.00 -1.45 -10.24
N THR A 24 -7.54 -2.68 -10.27
CA THR A 24 -8.82 -3.01 -9.62
C THR A 24 -8.77 -2.89 -8.10
N ASP A 25 -7.60 -3.11 -7.51
CA ASP A 25 -7.42 -3.00 -6.06
C ASP A 25 -6.71 -1.73 -5.67
N PHE A 26 -6.82 -0.68 -6.49
CA PHE A 26 -6.34 0.65 -6.17
C PHE A 26 -7.51 1.56 -5.86
N LEU A 27 -7.35 2.39 -4.83
CA LEU A 27 -8.33 3.38 -4.41
C LEU A 27 -7.72 4.76 -4.54
N VAL A 28 -8.55 5.73 -4.90
CA VAL A 28 -8.10 7.12 -5.00
C VAL A 28 -9.02 8.01 -4.18
N ALA A 29 -8.44 9.09 -3.65
CA ALA A 29 -9.18 10.20 -3.07
C ALA A 29 -9.17 11.35 -4.06
N LYS A 30 -10.30 12.03 -4.21
CA LYS A 30 -10.42 13.14 -5.16
C LYS A 30 -10.87 14.40 -4.47
N ASP A 31 -10.34 15.52 -4.95
CA ASP A 31 -10.84 16.87 -4.66
C ASP A 31 -11.27 17.45 -6.00
N ALA A 32 -12.60 17.52 -6.25
CA ALA A 32 -13.16 17.78 -7.57
C ALA A 32 -12.63 16.77 -8.59
N ASP A 33 -11.93 17.22 -9.64
CA ASP A 33 -11.38 16.32 -10.66
C ASP A 33 -9.94 15.90 -10.38
N ASN A 34 -9.34 16.41 -9.29
CA ASN A 34 -7.95 16.14 -8.97
C ASN A 34 -7.80 14.94 -8.06
N ILE A 35 -6.83 14.06 -8.35
CA ILE A 35 -6.47 12.96 -7.47
C ILE A 35 -5.58 13.51 -6.38
N VAL A 36 -6.01 13.39 -5.13
CA VAL A 36 -5.30 13.89 -3.95
C VAL A 36 -4.87 12.78 -3.01
N GLY A 37 -4.97 11.55 -3.45
CA GLY A 37 -4.48 10.40 -2.71
C GLY A 37 -4.67 9.14 -3.49
N VAL A 38 -3.79 8.16 -3.26
CA VAL A 38 -3.88 6.83 -3.87
C VAL A 38 -3.34 5.80 -2.89
N ILE A 39 -3.89 4.60 -2.96
CA ILE A 39 -3.37 3.42 -2.26
C ILE A 39 -3.72 2.21 -3.11
N GLY A 40 -2.86 1.21 -3.09
CA GLY A 40 -3.08 0.01 -3.85
C GLY A 40 -2.76 -1.26 -3.09
N MET A 41 -3.20 -2.38 -3.64
CA MET A 41 -2.94 -3.69 -3.10
C MET A 41 -2.73 -4.68 -4.24
N GLU A 42 -1.80 -5.61 -4.04
CA GLU A 42 -1.68 -6.81 -4.87
C GLU A 42 -2.15 -8.00 -4.05
N ARG A 43 -2.81 -8.96 -4.71
CA ARG A 43 -3.37 -10.15 -4.05
C ARG A 43 -2.48 -11.34 -4.28
N TYR A 44 -2.21 -12.07 -3.20
CA TYR A 44 -1.42 -13.31 -3.22
C TYR A 44 -2.17 -14.35 -2.37
N GLY A 45 -3.17 -15.01 -2.98
CA GLY A 45 -4.05 -15.91 -2.26
C GLY A 45 -4.85 -15.20 -1.19
N ALA A 46 -4.68 -15.59 0.07
CA ALA A 46 -5.38 -14.98 1.20
C ALA A 46 -4.61 -13.78 1.78
N PHE A 47 -3.52 -13.35 1.13
CA PHE A 47 -2.68 -12.26 1.61
C PHE A 47 -2.72 -11.08 0.65
N GLY A 48 -2.67 -9.85 1.20
CA GLY A 48 -2.59 -8.65 0.41
C GLY A 48 -1.27 -7.92 0.66
N LEU A 49 -0.70 -7.36 -0.40
CA LEU A 49 0.47 -6.48 -0.30
C LEU A 49 0.01 -5.05 -0.55
N LEU A 50 -0.01 -4.25 0.52
CA LEU A 50 -0.33 -2.82 0.44
C LEU A 50 0.85 -2.12 -0.23
N ARG A 51 0.56 -1.25 -1.19
CA ARG A 51 1.58 -0.56 -1.95
C ARG A 51 1.08 0.79 -2.46
N SER A 52 2.03 1.61 -2.91
CA SER A 52 1.73 2.80 -3.70
C SER A 52 0.83 3.80 -2.99
N MET A 53 0.99 3.96 -1.66
CA MET A 53 0.23 4.94 -0.91
C MET A 53 0.92 6.30 -1.03
N ALA A 54 0.19 7.29 -1.51
CA ALA A 54 0.71 8.65 -1.66
C ALA A 54 -0.38 9.68 -1.47
N VAL A 55 -0.04 10.76 -0.76
CA VAL A 55 -0.90 11.95 -0.58
C VAL A 55 -0.01 13.16 -0.80
N PRO A 56 -0.37 14.09 -1.71
CA PRO A 56 0.44 15.28 -1.95
C PRO A 56 0.61 16.11 -0.68
N PRO A 57 1.74 16.83 -0.52
CA PRO A 57 2.00 17.60 0.71
C PRO A 57 0.89 18.59 1.09
N GLY A 58 0.23 19.21 0.12
CA GLY A 58 -0.85 20.17 0.38
C GLY A 58 -2.11 19.55 0.95
N TYR A 59 -2.23 18.23 0.92
CA TYR A 59 -3.42 17.50 1.41
C TYR A 59 -3.10 16.63 2.60
N ARG A 60 -1.89 16.67 3.13
CA ARG A 60 -1.52 15.91 4.34
C ARG A 60 -2.20 16.51 5.57
N ASN A 61 -2.33 15.69 6.61
CA ASN A 61 -2.99 16.08 7.88
C ASN A 61 -4.50 16.34 7.72
N GLN A 62 -5.12 15.83 6.65
CA GLN A 62 -6.56 15.88 6.44
C GLN A 62 -7.20 14.50 6.53
N HIS A 63 -6.48 13.53 7.11
CA HIS A 63 -6.95 12.15 7.30
C HIS A 63 -7.21 11.38 6.00
N ILE A 64 -6.71 11.87 4.86
CA ILE A 64 -6.90 11.20 3.57
C ILE A 64 -6.20 9.83 3.57
N ALA A 65 -4.94 9.77 4.02
CA ALA A 65 -4.20 8.52 4.10
C ALA A 65 -4.90 7.52 5.01
N ALA A 66 -5.37 7.97 6.17
CA ALA A 66 -6.07 7.10 7.12
C ALA A 66 -7.36 6.53 6.52
N SER A 67 -8.12 7.35 5.79
CA SER A 67 -9.32 6.89 5.10
C SER A 67 -9.00 5.88 4.02
N LEU A 68 -7.94 6.11 3.24
CA LEU A 68 -7.52 5.17 2.19
C LEU A 68 -7.11 3.82 2.78
N VAL A 69 -6.32 3.82 3.84
CA VAL A 69 -5.91 2.58 4.52
C VAL A 69 -7.13 1.83 5.03
N GLN A 70 -8.04 2.53 5.70
CA GLN A 70 -9.24 1.92 6.27
C GLN A 70 -10.12 1.30 5.19
N GLU A 71 -10.36 2.02 4.10
CA GLU A 71 -11.19 1.51 3.01
C GLU A 71 -10.54 0.33 2.30
N LEU A 72 -9.22 0.37 2.11
CA LEU A 72 -8.50 -0.75 1.51
C LEU A 72 -8.60 -2.00 2.38
N GLU A 73 -8.44 -1.85 3.69
CA GLU A 73 -8.55 -2.98 4.63
C GLU A 73 -9.96 -3.56 4.65
N LYS A 74 -10.99 -2.73 4.59
CA LYS A 74 -12.37 -3.20 4.47
C LYS A 74 -12.58 -4.00 3.21
N ARG A 75 -12.11 -3.50 2.09
CA ARG A 75 -12.23 -4.20 0.81
C ARG A 75 -11.48 -5.52 0.85
N ALA A 76 -10.26 -5.52 1.38
CA ALA A 76 -9.46 -6.73 1.50
C ALA A 76 -10.18 -7.78 2.35
N HIS A 77 -10.62 -7.39 3.54
CA HIS A 77 -11.31 -8.30 4.45
C HIS A 77 -12.59 -8.86 3.82
N SER A 78 -13.39 -8.02 3.18
CA SER A 78 -14.66 -8.45 2.56
C SER A 78 -14.46 -9.40 1.39
N THR A 79 -13.26 -9.44 0.82
CA THR A 79 -12.95 -10.29 -0.34
C THR A 79 -12.02 -11.46 0.00
N GLY A 80 -11.85 -11.77 1.30
CA GLY A 80 -11.16 -12.98 1.75
C GLY A 80 -9.69 -12.82 2.12
N ILE A 81 -9.17 -11.61 2.15
CA ILE A 81 -7.80 -11.36 2.60
C ILE A 81 -7.75 -11.44 4.13
N VAL A 82 -6.85 -12.25 4.67
CA VAL A 82 -6.74 -12.47 6.11
C VAL A 82 -5.62 -11.65 6.75
N ALA A 83 -4.63 -11.22 5.98
CA ALA A 83 -3.53 -10.40 6.49
C ALA A 83 -2.98 -9.51 5.39
N MET A 84 -2.56 -8.32 5.79
CA MET A 84 -1.89 -7.36 4.91
C MET A 84 -0.40 -7.32 5.23
N TYR A 85 0.40 -7.13 4.20
CA TYR A 85 1.84 -6.95 4.30
C TYR A 85 2.23 -5.66 3.58
N LEU A 86 3.32 -5.04 4.01
CA LEU A 86 3.85 -3.88 3.31
C LEU A 86 5.34 -3.74 3.57
N LEU A 87 5.99 -2.97 2.70
CA LEU A 87 7.38 -2.53 2.85
C LEU A 87 7.38 -1.01 2.91
N THR A 88 8.12 -0.44 3.84
CA THR A 88 8.23 1.01 3.95
C THR A 88 9.61 1.42 4.40
N GLU A 89 10.15 2.50 3.84
CA GLU A 89 11.42 3.07 4.25
C GLU A 89 11.24 4.17 5.30
N THR A 90 10.11 4.89 5.27
CA THR A 90 9.95 6.12 6.04
C THR A 90 8.69 6.18 6.90
N ALA A 91 7.76 5.24 6.72
CA ALA A 91 6.43 5.34 7.33
C ALA A 91 6.13 4.27 8.36
N SER A 92 7.17 3.59 8.92
CA SER A 92 6.93 2.52 9.90
C SER A 92 6.18 3.02 11.13
N GLY A 93 6.48 4.22 11.61
CA GLY A 93 5.76 4.81 12.74
C GLY A 93 4.30 5.06 12.44
N TYR A 94 4.00 5.54 11.23
CA TYR A 94 2.63 5.75 10.80
C TYR A 94 1.84 4.44 10.80
N PHE A 95 2.40 3.40 10.18
CA PHE A 95 1.70 2.11 10.09
C PHE A 95 1.61 1.40 11.44
N SER A 96 2.60 1.58 12.32
CA SER A 96 2.48 1.08 13.71
C SER A 96 1.22 1.63 14.39
N ARG A 97 0.94 2.91 14.18
CA ARG A 97 -0.26 3.54 14.76
C ARG A 97 -1.54 3.03 14.11
N LYS A 98 -1.45 2.41 12.93
CA LYS A 98 -2.60 1.84 12.23
C LYS A 98 -2.77 0.34 12.50
N GLY A 99 -2.01 -0.21 13.44
CA GLY A 99 -2.14 -1.60 13.84
C GLY A 99 -1.19 -2.57 13.15
N TYR A 100 -0.25 -2.06 12.38
CA TYR A 100 0.77 -2.90 11.74
C TYR A 100 1.94 -3.14 12.69
N SER A 101 2.53 -4.32 12.61
CA SER A 101 3.69 -4.70 13.41
C SER A 101 4.86 -5.04 12.48
N THR A 102 6.06 -4.67 12.91
CA THR A 102 7.29 -5.00 12.17
C THR A 102 7.60 -6.49 12.32
N ILE A 103 7.93 -7.15 11.23
CA ILE A 103 8.34 -8.56 11.21
C ILE A 103 9.65 -8.72 10.44
N GLN A 104 10.23 -9.91 10.52
CA GLN A 104 11.42 -10.28 9.74
C GLN A 104 10.99 -10.66 8.32
N ARG A 105 11.87 -10.41 7.35
CA ARG A 105 11.58 -10.75 5.95
C ARG A 105 11.30 -12.24 5.75
N ASP A 106 11.97 -13.10 6.51
CA ASP A 106 11.78 -14.54 6.41
C ASP A 106 10.43 -15.02 6.95
N GLN A 107 9.71 -14.18 7.68
CA GLN A 107 8.37 -14.47 8.19
C GLN A 107 7.26 -14.16 7.18
N VAL A 108 7.60 -13.56 6.05
CA VAL A 108 6.62 -13.20 5.01
C VAL A 108 6.27 -14.44 4.20
N PRO A 109 4.97 -14.67 3.87
CA PRO A 109 4.59 -15.80 3.01
C PRO A 109 5.33 -15.77 1.67
N GLY A 110 5.72 -16.95 1.17
CA GLY A 110 6.48 -17.06 -0.07
C GLY A 110 5.83 -16.40 -1.26
N ALA A 111 4.49 -16.47 -1.36
CA ALA A 111 3.77 -15.84 -2.46
C ALA A 111 3.95 -14.33 -2.46
N VAL A 112 3.94 -13.70 -1.28
CA VAL A 112 4.16 -12.25 -1.15
C VAL A 112 5.61 -11.90 -1.41
N LYS A 113 6.56 -12.73 -0.93
CA LYS A 113 7.99 -12.53 -1.16
C LYS A 113 8.37 -12.55 -2.64
N SER A 114 7.61 -13.26 -3.47
CA SER A 114 7.87 -13.34 -4.91
C SER A 114 7.43 -12.08 -5.66
N SER A 115 6.75 -11.15 -5.00
CA SER A 115 6.30 -9.91 -5.64
C SER A 115 7.49 -9.04 -6.07
N SER A 116 7.24 -8.15 -7.03
CA SER A 116 8.25 -7.19 -7.49
C SER A 116 8.70 -6.27 -6.38
N GLU A 117 7.79 -5.86 -5.48
CA GLU A 117 8.11 -5.01 -4.34
C GLU A 117 9.22 -5.62 -3.48
N PHE A 118 9.11 -6.92 -3.16
CA PHE A 118 10.11 -7.61 -2.35
C PHE A 118 11.36 -7.96 -3.13
N SER A 119 11.23 -8.28 -4.41
CA SER A 119 12.33 -8.83 -5.21
C SER A 119 13.20 -7.77 -5.84
N HIS A 120 12.62 -6.67 -6.33
CA HIS A 120 13.33 -5.77 -7.24
C HIS A 120 13.15 -4.28 -6.95
N VAL A 121 12.05 -3.87 -6.35
CA VAL A 121 11.64 -2.46 -6.34
C VAL A 121 11.99 -1.76 -5.03
N CYS A 122 11.82 -2.44 -3.89
CA CYS A 122 12.13 -1.86 -2.58
C CYS A 122 13.47 -2.33 -2.06
N PRO A 123 14.27 -1.44 -1.44
CA PRO A 123 15.57 -1.84 -0.91
C PRO A 123 15.46 -2.78 0.27
N THR A 124 16.52 -3.53 0.53
CA THR A 124 16.57 -4.46 1.66
C THR A 124 16.50 -3.77 3.02
N SER A 125 16.77 -2.46 3.06
CA SER A 125 16.67 -1.67 4.29
C SER A 125 15.24 -1.29 4.67
N ALA A 126 14.26 -1.49 3.78
CA ALA A 126 12.87 -1.17 4.08
C ALA A 126 12.34 -2.05 5.21
N ALA A 127 11.54 -1.45 6.09
CA ALA A 127 10.87 -2.19 7.15
C ALA A 127 9.74 -3.03 6.55
N VAL A 128 9.61 -4.27 7.01
CA VAL A 128 8.53 -5.17 6.62
C VAL A 128 7.50 -5.18 7.73
N MET A 129 6.24 -4.97 7.38
CA MET A 129 5.17 -4.89 8.38
C MET A 129 3.97 -5.72 7.96
N THR A 130 3.18 -6.14 8.95
CA THR A 130 1.99 -6.94 8.73
C THR A 130 0.87 -6.55 9.69
N LYS A 131 -0.37 -6.75 9.24
CA LYS A 131 -1.56 -6.59 10.07
C LYS A 131 -2.53 -7.73 9.78
N ASN A 132 -3.00 -8.39 10.83
CA ASN A 132 -4.02 -9.43 10.72
C ASN A 132 -5.40 -8.76 10.62
N LEU A 133 -6.17 -9.11 9.60
CA LEU A 133 -7.50 -8.53 9.35
C LEU A 133 -8.63 -9.35 9.92
N THR A 134 -8.35 -10.53 10.46
CA THR A 134 -9.40 -11.46 10.93
C THR A 134 -9.77 -11.24 12.40
N LEU A 135 -9.16 -10.30 13.06
CA LEU A 135 -9.44 -10.00 14.47
C LEU A 135 -10.66 -9.12 14.64
#